data_efafbb109a3cb3c2c867ee039cd2dc20
#
_entry.id   efafbb109a3cb3c2c867ee039cd2dc20
#
_cell.length_a   1.000
_cell.length_b   1.000
_cell.length_c   1.000
_cell.angle_alpha   90.00
_cell.angle_beta   90.00
_cell.angle_gamma   90.00
#
_symmetry.space_group_name_H-M   'P 1'
#
loop_
_entity.id
_entity.type
_entity.pdbx_description
1 polymer ?
#
loop_
_entity_poly.entity_id
_entity_poly.type
_entity_poly.pdbx_seq_one_letter_code
_entity_poly.pdbx_strand_id
1 'polypeptide(L)'
;MRSDVERKRLFGAPSEERLPRSAYAAEVSDIVYTICRKRALMALMGGHSVIVDAVHAKREERDAIAEIAARAGAAFTGLWLDAPADTMRGRIARRSGDVSDATPAVLDEQLQFDLGQQNFAVVDAGRPLDEVVASSLELIKSAKT
;
A
#
# COMPACT_ATOMS: atom_id res chain seq x y z
N MET A 1 -8.03 -2.17 3.32
CA MET A 1 -7.19 -3.35 3.68
C MET A 1 -5.76 -2.86 3.71
N ARG A 2 -4.98 -3.13 4.77
CA ARG A 2 -3.59 -2.69 4.91
C ARG A 2 -2.66 -3.90 5.06
N SER A 3 -1.56 -3.92 4.32
CA SER A 3 -0.57 -5.01 4.39
C SER A 3 0.02 -5.17 5.79
N ASP A 4 0.28 -4.07 6.51
CA ASP A 4 0.77 -4.12 7.89
C ASP A 4 -0.22 -4.80 8.86
N VAL A 5 -1.53 -4.55 8.68
CA VAL A 5 -2.58 -5.25 9.47
C VAL A 5 -2.57 -6.75 9.19
N GLU A 6 -2.48 -7.14 7.91
CA GLU A 6 -2.47 -8.56 7.54
C GLU A 6 -1.19 -9.25 8.02
N ARG A 7 -0.05 -8.55 8.02
CA ARG A 7 1.20 -9.06 8.55
C ARG A 7 1.10 -9.32 10.06
N LYS A 8 0.59 -8.36 10.84
CA LYS A 8 0.39 -8.54 12.28
C LYS A 8 -0.58 -9.68 12.60
N ARG A 9 -1.66 -9.81 11.82
CA ARG A 9 -2.57 -10.97 11.94
C ARG A 9 -1.88 -12.30 11.66
N LEU A 10 -1.01 -12.36 10.65
CA LEU A 10 -0.25 -13.58 10.31
C LEU A 10 0.64 -14.04 11.48
N PHE A 11 1.18 -13.08 12.25
CA PHE A 11 2.03 -13.35 13.41
C PHE A 11 1.25 -13.42 14.74
N GLY A 12 -0.07 -13.25 14.73
CA GLY A 12 -0.89 -13.21 15.94
C GLY A 12 -0.56 -12.05 16.89
N ALA A 13 0.04 -10.98 16.34
CA ALA A 13 0.48 -9.82 17.12
C ALA A 13 -0.59 -8.73 17.19
N PRO A 14 -0.72 -8.02 18.32
CA PRO A 14 -1.53 -6.80 18.44
C PRO A 14 -1.09 -5.71 17.45
N SER A 15 -2.00 -4.77 17.14
CA SER A 15 -1.74 -3.69 16.15
C SER A 15 -0.56 -2.81 16.51
N GLU A 16 -0.34 -2.58 17.81
CA GLU A 16 0.68 -1.67 18.34
C GLU A 16 2.03 -2.36 18.58
N GLU A 17 2.05 -3.69 18.59
CA GLU A 17 3.28 -4.45 18.83
C GLU A 17 4.15 -4.47 17.59
N ARG A 18 5.43 -4.07 17.72
CA ARG A 18 6.41 -4.16 16.64
C ARG A 18 6.80 -5.60 16.36
N LEU A 19 6.81 -5.94 15.08
CA LEU A 19 7.27 -7.24 14.64
C LEU A 19 8.80 -7.28 14.48
N PRO A 20 9.42 -8.46 14.64
CA PRO A 20 10.84 -8.65 14.38
C PRO A 20 11.14 -8.46 12.89
N ARG A 21 12.39 -8.12 12.56
CA ARG A 21 12.82 -7.89 11.16
C ARG A 21 12.55 -9.10 10.24
N SER A 22 12.60 -10.31 10.76
CA SER A 22 12.27 -11.54 10.02
C SER A 22 10.83 -11.58 9.49
N ALA A 23 9.90 -10.87 10.12
CA ALA A 23 8.52 -10.74 9.64
C ALA A 23 8.41 -9.93 8.33
N TYR A 24 9.49 -9.25 7.92
CA TYR A 24 9.58 -8.45 6.70
C TYR A 24 10.46 -9.11 5.62
N ALA A 25 10.87 -10.36 5.82
CA ALA A 25 11.56 -11.13 4.79
C ALA A 25 10.71 -11.24 3.52
N ALA A 26 11.36 -11.43 2.36
CA ALA A 26 10.70 -11.44 1.06
C ALA A 26 9.58 -12.50 1.00
N GLU A 27 9.86 -13.71 1.48
CA GLU A 27 8.92 -14.84 1.48
C GLU A 27 7.67 -14.53 2.34
N VAL A 28 7.85 -13.86 3.48
CA VAL A 28 6.74 -13.43 4.34
C VAL A 28 5.93 -12.33 3.66
N SER A 29 6.59 -11.40 2.99
CA SER A 29 5.93 -10.33 2.24
C SER A 29 5.10 -10.88 1.08
N ASP A 30 5.57 -11.91 0.38
CA ASP A 30 4.82 -12.60 -0.67
C ASP A 30 3.55 -13.28 -0.13
N ILE A 31 3.63 -13.88 1.07
CA ILE A 31 2.47 -14.45 1.77
C ILE A 31 1.46 -13.33 2.11
N VAL A 32 1.91 -12.23 2.71
CA VAL A 32 1.05 -11.10 3.09
C VAL A 32 0.34 -10.51 1.87
N TYR A 33 1.06 -10.27 0.77
CA TYR A 33 0.45 -9.75 -0.47
C TYR A 33 -0.51 -10.76 -1.10
N THR A 34 -0.24 -12.04 -1.00
CA THR A 34 -1.18 -13.09 -1.42
C THR A 34 -2.46 -13.07 -0.59
N ILE A 35 -2.37 -12.88 0.72
CA ILE A 35 -3.53 -12.71 1.61
C ILE A 35 -4.33 -11.46 1.21
N CYS A 36 -3.66 -10.32 0.99
CA CYS A 36 -4.30 -9.08 0.56
C CYS A 36 -5.08 -9.29 -0.76
N ARG A 37 -4.44 -9.90 -1.77
CA ARG A 37 -5.10 -10.20 -3.06
C ARG A 37 -6.31 -11.11 -2.92
N LYS A 38 -6.21 -12.22 -2.16
CA LYS A 38 -7.34 -13.14 -1.92
C LYS A 38 -8.51 -12.44 -1.24
N ARG A 39 -8.25 -11.66 -0.19
CA ARG A 39 -9.29 -10.91 0.52
C ARG A 39 -9.91 -9.81 -0.33
N ALA A 40 -9.09 -9.11 -1.14
CA ALA A 40 -9.58 -8.11 -2.08
C ALA A 40 -10.55 -8.75 -3.10
N LEU A 41 -10.16 -9.88 -3.70
CA LEU A 41 -11.02 -10.60 -4.64
C LEU A 41 -12.35 -11.02 -3.99
N MET A 42 -12.31 -11.61 -2.79
CA MET A 42 -13.53 -12.03 -2.08
C MET A 42 -14.47 -10.86 -1.82
N ALA A 43 -13.94 -9.71 -1.38
CA ALA A 43 -14.74 -8.52 -1.13
C ALA A 43 -15.34 -7.93 -2.41
N LEU A 44 -14.56 -7.87 -3.51
CA LEU A 44 -15.03 -7.41 -4.82
C LEU A 44 -16.14 -8.33 -5.36
N MET A 45 -15.97 -9.65 -5.27
CA MET A 45 -16.99 -10.62 -5.68
C MET A 45 -18.26 -10.53 -4.81
N GLY A 46 -18.14 -10.07 -3.56
CA GLY A 46 -19.27 -9.74 -2.69
C GLY A 46 -19.93 -8.38 -2.99
N GLY A 47 -19.50 -7.68 -4.06
CA GLY A 47 -20.08 -6.39 -4.46
C GLY A 47 -19.55 -5.17 -3.67
N HIS A 48 -18.46 -5.34 -2.93
CA HIS A 48 -17.88 -4.26 -2.13
C HIS A 48 -16.74 -3.54 -2.87
N SER A 49 -16.63 -2.22 -2.68
CA SER A 49 -15.42 -1.48 -3.07
C SER A 49 -14.27 -1.80 -2.10
N VAL A 50 -13.04 -1.86 -2.62
CA VAL A 50 -11.86 -2.23 -1.83
C VAL A 50 -10.74 -1.21 -2.02
N ILE A 51 -10.12 -0.80 -0.92
CA ILE A 51 -8.84 -0.09 -0.92
C ILE A 51 -7.78 -1.03 -0.36
N VAL A 52 -6.68 -1.22 -1.09
CA VAL A 52 -5.51 -1.98 -0.64
C VAL A 52 -4.36 -1.00 -0.44
N ASP A 53 -3.88 -0.91 0.80
CA ASP A 53 -2.77 -0.06 1.23
C ASP A 53 -1.54 -0.95 1.49
N ALA A 54 -0.52 -0.79 0.66
CA ALA A 54 0.76 -1.50 0.75
C ALA A 54 1.84 -0.74 -0.04
N VAL A 55 3.10 -1.08 0.14
CA VAL A 55 4.22 -0.41 -0.56
C VAL A 55 4.17 -0.68 -2.06
N HIS A 56 3.84 -1.90 -2.51
CA HIS A 56 3.80 -2.30 -3.92
C HIS A 56 5.02 -1.80 -4.73
N ALA A 57 6.22 -2.01 -4.19
CA ALA A 57 7.45 -1.49 -4.79
C ALA A 57 7.72 -2.13 -6.15
N LYS A 58 7.51 -3.44 -6.27
CA LYS A 58 7.78 -4.19 -7.49
C LYS A 58 6.63 -4.03 -8.49
N ARG A 59 6.98 -3.97 -9.78
CA ARG A 59 5.99 -3.91 -10.86
C ARG A 59 5.03 -5.11 -10.81
N GLU A 60 5.55 -6.31 -10.57
CA GLU A 60 4.78 -7.55 -10.51
C GLU A 60 3.71 -7.51 -9.40
N GLU A 61 4.00 -6.84 -8.29
CA GLU A 61 3.05 -6.65 -7.19
C GLU A 61 1.90 -5.73 -7.61
N ARG A 62 2.22 -4.66 -8.35
CA ARG A 62 1.23 -3.72 -8.89
C ARG A 62 0.36 -4.34 -9.98
N ASP A 63 0.97 -5.10 -10.88
CA ASP A 63 0.25 -5.83 -11.94
C ASP A 63 -0.66 -6.90 -11.32
N ALA A 64 -0.18 -7.65 -10.32
CA ALA A 64 -0.95 -8.68 -9.64
C ALA A 64 -2.18 -8.14 -8.90
N ILE A 65 -2.12 -6.95 -8.31
CA ILE A 65 -3.31 -6.35 -7.66
C ILE A 65 -4.29 -5.79 -8.70
N ALA A 66 -3.82 -5.23 -9.81
CA ALA A 66 -4.66 -4.80 -10.92
C ALA A 66 -5.41 -5.98 -11.55
N GLU A 67 -4.74 -7.14 -11.71
CA GLU A 67 -5.36 -8.37 -12.21
C GLU A 67 -6.53 -8.85 -11.34
N ILE A 68 -6.44 -8.67 -10.02
CA ILE A 68 -7.55 -9.03 -9.10
C ILE A 68 -8.82 -8.24 -9.43
N ALA A 69 -8.69 -6.94 -9.72
CA ALA A 69 -9.83 -6.12 -10.12
C ALA A 69 -10.40 -6.57 -11.47
N ALA A 70 -9.54 -6.84 -12.45
CA ALA A 70 -9.95 -7.34 -13.76
C ALA A 70 -10.71 -8.68 -13.64
N ARG A 71 -10.23 -9.62 -12.84
CA ARG A 71 -10.88 -10.90 -12.57
C ARG A 71 -12.25 -10.75 -11.90
N ALA A 72 -12.43 -9.72 -11.09
CA ALA A 72 -13.71 -9.40 -10.44
C ALA A 72 -14.64 -8.55 -11.33
N GLY A 73 -14.21 -8.15 -12.53
CA GLY A 73 -14.96 -7.20 -13.38
C GLY A 73 -15.10 -5.81 -12.75
N ALA A 74 -14.18 -5.42 -11.87
CA ALA A 74 -14.20 -4.16 -11.15
C ALA A 74 -13.24 -3.13 -11.78
N ALA A 75 -13.63 -1.85 -11.74
CA ALA A 75 -12.72 -0.76 -12.11
C ALA A 75 -11.53 -0.71 -11.14
N PHE A 76 -10.34 -0.42 -11.66
CA PHE A 76 -9.10 -0.33 -10.89
C PHE A 76 -8.47 1.06 -11.04
N THR A 77 -7.98 1.60 -9.93
CA THR A 77 -7.15 2.80 -9.91
C THR A 77 -5.95 2.55 -9.00
N GLY A 78 -4.75 2.46 -9.57
CA GLY A 78 -3.52 2.43 -8.82
C GLY A 78 -3.02 3.85 -8.56
N LEU A 79 -2.82 4.21 -7.29
CA LEU A 79 -2.27 5.49 -6.87
C LEU A 79 -0.91 5.28 -6.21
N TRP A 80 0.10 5.99 -6.71
CA TRP A 80 1.43 6.06 -6.11
C TRP A 80 1.57 7.38 -5.35
N LEU A 81 1.59 7.31 -4.03
CA LEU A 81 1.77 8.50 -3.19
C LEU A 81 3.26 8.81 -3.08
N ASP A 82 3.69 9.90 -3.70
CA ASP A 82 5.07 10.37 -3.67
C ASP A 82 5.21 11.64 -2.84
N ALA A 83 6.32 11.76 -2.10
CA ALA A 83 6.63 12.94 -1.32
C ALA A 83 8.16 13.09 -1.15
N PRO A 84 8.66 14.31 -0.93
CA PRO A 84 10.07 14.51 -0.61
C PRO A 84 10.52 13.65 0.59
N ALA A 85 11.71 13.05 0.50
CA ALA A 85 12.22 12.13 1.52
C ALA A 85 12.21 12.72 2.94
N ASP A 86 12.55 14.01 3.08
CA ASP A 86 12.52 14.68 4.38
C ASP A 86 11.10 14.85 4.93
N THR A 87 10.12 15.07 4.07
CA THR A 87 8.69 15.08 4.44
C THR A 87 8.29 13.71 4.97
N MET A 88 8.66 12.63 4.28
CA MET A 88 8.37 11.26 4.70
C MET A 88 9.05 10.93 6.03
N ARG A 89 10.35 11.25 6.20
CA ARG A 89 11.08 11.07 7.48
C ARG A 89 10.41 11.82 8.62
N GLY A 90 10.04 13.09 8.39
CA GLY A 90 9.36 13.90 9.39
C GLY A 90 7.98 13.33 9.79
N ARG A 91 7.23 12.78 8.86
CA ARG A 91 5.95 12.10 9.14
C ARG A 91 6.14 10.83 9.95
N ILE A 92 7.11 9.99 9.59
CA ILE A 92 7.43 8.76 10.31
C ILE A 92 7.88 9.09 11.75
N ALA A 93 8.75 10.09 11.93
CA ALA A 93 9.25 10.47 13.25
C ALA A 93 8.15 10.98 14.21
N ARG A 94 7.10 11.61 13.67
CA ARG A 94 5.95 12.12 14.45
C ARG A 94 4.82 11.12 14.64
N ARG A 95 4.89 9.95 13.95
CA ARG A 95 3.85 8.93 14.00
C ARG A 95 3.85 8.24 15.37
N SER A 96 2.68 8.10 15.97
CA SER A 96 2.45 7.31 17.19
C SER A 96 1.15 6.53 17.05
N GLY A 97 1.12 5.31 17.60
CA GLY A 97 -0.10 4.48 17.59
C GLY A 97 -0.54 3.97 16.20
N ASP A 98 0.35 3.99 15.20
CA ASP A 98 0.07 3.41 13.88
C ASP A 98 0.45 1.93 13.85
N VAL A 99 -0.28 1.17 13.03
CA VAL A 99 -0.02 -0.25 12.79
C VAL A 99 1.26 -0.51 12.02
N SER A 100 1.78 0.49 11.30
CA SER A 100 3.01 0.38 10.52
C SER A 100 4.24 0.43 11.41
N ASP A 101 5.16 -0.52 11.20
CA ASP A 101 6.45 -0.58 11.88
C ASP A 101 7.56 0.21 11.15
N ALA A 102 7.20 0.98 10.12
CA ALA A 102 8.15 1.77 9.35
C ALA A 102 8.92 2.75 10.24
N THR A 103 10.24 2.71 10.12
CA THR A 103 11.19 3.64 10.75
C THR A 103 11.90 4.46 9.68
N PRO A 104 12.60 5.55 10.04
CA PRO A 104 13.42 6.27 9.06
C PRO A 104 14.43 5.37 8.33
N ALA A 105 15.01 4.38 9.01
CA ALA A 105 15.93 3.43 8.39
C ALA A 105 15.22 2.52 7.36
N VAL A 106 14.00 2.07 7.65
CA VAL A 106 13.17 1.31 6.69
C VAL A 106 12.82 2.17 5.48
N LEU A 107 12.49 3.44 5.68
CA LEU A 107 12.27 4.37 4.57
C LEU A 107 13.51 4.52 3.70
N ASP A 108 14.69 4.70 4.31
CA ASP A 108 15.95 4.83 3.57
C ASP A 108 16.28 3.58 2.74
N GLU A 109 15.96 2.38 3.24
CA GLU A 109 16.03 1.13 2.47
C GLU A 109 15.01 1.14 1.32
N GLN A 110 13.77 1.56 1.56
CA GLN A 110 12.71 1.60 0.54
C GLN A 110 12.99 2.60 -0.58
N LEU A 111 13.62 3.72 -0.28
CA LEU A 111 14.03 4.73 -1.27
C LEU A 111 15.10 4.21 -2.26
N GLN A 112 15.77 3.09 -1.95
CA GLN A 112 16.72 2.43 -2.83
C GLN A 112 16.09 1.34 -3.70
N PHE A 113 14.79 1.04 -3.54
CA PHE A 113 14.16 0.01 -4.34
C PHE A 113 14.11 0.41 -5.81
N ASP A 114 14.43 -0.56 -6.68
CA ASP A 114 14.12 -0.42 -8.09
C ASP A 114 12.61 -0.61 -8.29
N LEU A 115 11.92 0.49 -8.56
CA LEU A 115 10.49 0.49 -8.78
C LEU A 115 10.10 0.00 -10.19
N GLY A 116 11.07 -0.18 -11.07
CA GLY A 116 10.81 -0.47 -12.48
C GLY A 116 9.95 0.61 -13.15
N GLN A 117 9.27 0.25 -14.22
CA GLN A 117 8.34 1.18 -14.87
C GLN A 117 7.11 1.42 -13.99
N GLN A 118 6.90 2.68 -13.59
CA GLN A 118 5.74 3.08 -12.80
C GLN A 118 4.47 3.04 -13.67
N ASN A 119 3.49 2.27 -13.25
CA ASN A 119 2.20 2.09 -13.92
C ASN A 119 0.99 2.53 -13.09
N PHE A 120 1.23 3.06 -11.88
CA PHE A 120 0.22 3.73 -11.07
C PHE A 120 0.26 5.24 -11.31
N ALA A 121 -0.87 5.91 -11.14
CA ALA A 121 -0.94 7.36 -11.21
C ALA A 121 -0.20 7.98 -10.01
N VAL A 122 0.76 8.87 -10.28
CA VAL A 122 1.52 9.53 -9.23
C VAL A 122 0.71 10.68 -8.64
N VAL A 123 0.62 10.69 -7.31
CA VAL A 123 -0.01 11.76 -6.51
C VAL A 123 1.04 12.41 -5.64
N ASP A 124 1.20 13.72 -5.74
CA ASP A 124 2.09 14.50 -4.88
C ASP A 124 1.54 14.53 -3.45
N ALA A 125 2.01 13.61 -2.62
CA ALA A 125 1.66 13.51 -1.22
C ALA A 125 2.49 14.46 -0.32
N GLY A 126 3.36 15.29 -0.88
CA GLY A 126 4.04 16.39 -0.16
C GLY A 126 3.10 17.53 0.19
N ARG A 127 1.98 17.65 -0.52
CA ARG A 127 0.95 18.69 -0.38
C ARG A 127 0.08 18.50 0.88
N PRO A 128 -0.75 19.50 1.26
CA PRO A 128 -1.78 19.36 2.29
C PRO A 128 -2.72 18.17 2.04
N LEU A 129 -3.20 17.55 3.12
CA LEU A 129 -3.98 16.31 3.02
C LEU A 129 -5.26 16.46 2.19
N ASP A 130 -5.97 17.57 2.33
CA ASP A 130 -7.18 17.89 1.58
C ASP A 130 -6.93 17.95 0.07
N GLU A 131 -5.81 18.52 -0.36
CA GLU A 131 -5.40 18.58 -1.76
C GLU A 131 -5.01 17.18 -2.29
N VAL A 132 -4.30 16.39 -1.49
CA VAL A 132 -3.97 14.99 -1.84
C VAL A 132 -5.22 14.16 -2.01
N VAL A 133 -6.18 14.31 -1.11
CA VAL A 133 -7.48 13.61 -1.18
C VAL A 133 -8.26 14.05 -2.42
N ALA A 134 -8.35 15.36 -2.70
CA ALA A 134 -9.05 15.88 -3.86
C ALA A 134 -8.47 15.32 -5.17
N SER A 135 -7.14 15.39 -5.34
CA SER A 135 -6.44 14.87 -6.52
C SER A 135 -6.65 13.35 -6.68
N SER A 136 -6.59 12.60 -5.58
CA SER A 136 -6.84 11.16 -5.60
C SER A 136 -8.26 10.82 -6.04
N LEU A 137 -9.26 11.57 -5.55
CA LEU A 137 -10.66 11.35 -5.91
C LEU A 137 -10.93 11.67 -7.38
N GLU A 138 -10.27 12.67 -7.95
CA GLU A 138 -10.38 12.97 -9.40
C GLU A 138 -9.85 11.81 -10.25
N LEU A 139 -8.69 11.25 -9.90
CA LEU A 139 -8.12 10.08 -10.58
C LEU A 139 -9.04 8.86 -10.48
N ILE A 140 -9.65 8.61 -9.31
CA ILE A 140 -10.57 7.50 -9.12
C ILE A 140 -11.86 7.69 -9.96
N LYS A 141 -12.35 8.92 -10.09
CA LYS A 141 -13.55 9.22 -10.89
C LYS A 141 -13.27 9.05 -12.38
N SER A 142 -12.12 9.53 -12.87
CA SER A 142 -11.76 9.43 -14.29
C SER A 142 -11.53 7.99 -14.76
N ALA A 143 -11.09 7.09 -13.87
CA ALA A 143 -10.91 5.69 -14.21
C ALA A 143 -12.22 4.88 -14.34
N LYS A 144 -13.37 5.46 -13.97
CA LYS A 144 -14.70 4.83 -14.06
C LYS A 144 -15.45 5.18 -15.36
N THR A 145 -14.88 6.05 -16.17
CA THR A 145 -15.43 6.50 -17.46
C THR A 145 -14.78 5.74 -18.60
#